data_0cfcff9ea0d822396da29730e2fc9506
#
_entry.id   0cfcff9ea0d822396da29730e2fc9506
#
_cell.length_a   1.000
_cell.length_b   1.000
_cell.length_c   1.000
_cell.angle_alpha   90.00
_cell.angle_beta   90.00
_cell.angle_gamma   90.00
#
_symmetry.space_group_name_H-M   'P 1'
#
loop_
_entity.id
_entity.type
_entity.pdbx_description
1 polymer ?
#
loop_
_entity_poly.entity_id
_entity_poly.type
_entity_poly.pdbx_seq_one_letter_code
_entity_poly.pdbx_strand_id
1 'polypeptide(L)'
;DAILNQFAKIQVLKMTAPVRTVLRMALYEIRYMEKVPEAVSCHEAVELLKKKEGQKHTAFVNGVLRTILRNGDSISLKPWESLSLPRDLYDHLCEQYGKKTTKKIGMAFLENTKDITLHIDTSKWTKKMFCEELRKAGVAVKKAYYMDDTVIVSGVEDIKKIPGYEEG
;
A
#
# COMPACT_ATOMS: atom_id res chain seq x y z
N ASP A 1 2.77 -10.61 5.27
CA ASP A 1 2.66 -11.86 6.04
C ASP A 1 3.29 -13.06 5.31
N ALA A 2 3.09 -13.23 3.99
CA ALA A 2 3.63 -14.35 3.22
C ALA A 2 5.16 -14.50 3.39
N ILE A 3 5.91 -13.41 3.28
CA ILE A 3 7.35 -13.40 3.49
C ILE A 3 7.71 -13.79 4.93
N LEU A 4 7.08 -13.17 5.91
CA LEU A 4 7.34 -13.46 7.33
C LEU A 4 7.10 -14.94 7.67
N ASN A 5 6.05 -15.53 7.11
CA ASN A 5 5.72 -16.95 7.31
C ASN A 5 6.75 -17.93 6.71
N GLN A 6 7.58 -17.50 5.75
CA GLN A 6 8.65 -18.33 5.20
C GLN A 6 9.85 -18.44 6.14
N PHE A 7 10.11 -17.40 6.96
CA PHE A 7 11.32 -17.30 7.78
C PHE A 7 11.04 -17.40 9.28
N ALA A 8 9.80 -17.19 9.71
CA ALA A 8 9.42 -17.29 11.11
C ALA A 8 8.94 -18.69 11.47
N LYS A 9 9.40 -19.24 12.60
CA LYS A 9 8.94 -20.55 13.12
C LYS A 9 7.47 -20.54 13.55
N ILE A 10 6.93 -19.35 13.84
CA ILE A 10 5.54 -19.13 14.28
C ILE A 10 4.82 -18.38 13.17
N GLN A 11 3.65 -18.84 12.78
CA GLN A 11 2.81 -18.14 11.81
C GLN A 11 2.45 -16.74 12.30
N VAL A 12 2.48 -15.75 11.41
CA VAL A 12 2.25 -14.34 11.73
C VAL A 12 0.93 -14.12 12.49
N LEU A 13 -0.13 -14.82 12.09
CA LEU A 13 -1.45 -14.70 12.74
C LEU A 13 -1.49 -15.25 14.18
N LYS A 14 -0.54 -16.13 14.54
CA LYS A 14 -0.40 -16.68 15.89
C LYS A 14 0.54 -15.87 16.79
N MET A 15 1.22 -14.85 16.26
CA MET A 15 2.07 -13.95 17.03
C MET A 15 1.23 -12.95 17.82
N THR A 16 1.79 -12.45 18.94
CA THR A 16 1.18 -11.32 19.65
C THR A 16 1.08 -10.09 18.74
N ALA A 17 0.10 -9.23 19.01
CA ALA A 17 -0.10 -8.05 18.16
C ALA A 17 1.13 -7.15 18.08
N PRO A 18 1.88 -6.83 19.17
CA PRO A 18 3.09 -6.05 19.09
C PRO A 18 4.18 -6.70 18.23
N VAL A 19 4.45 -7.99 18.41
CA VAL A 19 5.45 -8.74 17.63
C VAL A 19 5.11 -8.72 16.14
N ARG A 20 3.85 -9.02 15.81
CA ARG A 20 3.37 -9.00 14.43
C ARG A 20 3.49 -7.63 13.78
N THR A 21 3.14 -6.57 14.53
CA THR A 21 3.18 -5.20 14.03
C THR A 21 4.60 -4.75 13.73
N VAL A 22 5.53 -4.93 14.67
CA VAL A 22 6.93 -4.50 14.46
C VAL A 22 7.61 -5.27 13.33
N LEU A 23 7.32 -6.57 13.19
CA LEU A 23 7.84 -7.38 12.08
C LEU A 23 7.31 -6.90 10.72
N ARG A 24 6.02 -6.58 10.63
CA ARG A 24 5.41 -6.03 9.40
C ARG A 24 6.01 -4.68 9.03
N MET A 25 6.16 -3.78 10.01
CA MET A 25 6.75 -2.45 9.81
C MET A 25 8.19 -2.58 9.31
N ALA A 26 9.04 -3.29 10.05
CA ALA A 26 10.44 -3.46 9.67
C ALA A 26 10.61 -4.12 8.30
N LEU A 27 9.82 -5.16 8.00
CA LEU A 27 9.86 -5.79 6.67
C LEU A 27 9.43 -4.82 5.56
N TYR A 28 8.44 -3.96 5.80
CA TYR A 28 8.04 -2.95 4.85
C TYR A 28 9.15 -1.93 4.60
N GLU A 29 9.77 -1.42 5.66
CA GLU A 29 10.90 -0.49 5.57
C GLU A 29 12.06 -1.10 4.77
N ILE A 30 12.48 -2.31 5.13
CA ILE A 30 13.56 -3.05 4.47
C ILE A 30 13.28 -3.25 2.97
N ARG A 31 12.04 -3.50 2.58
CA ARG A 31 11.70 -3.88 1.20
C ARG A 31 11.32 -2.71 0.29
N TYR A 32 10.81 -1.62 0.85
CA TYR A 32 10.14 -0.56 0.08
C TYR A 32 10.63 0.85 0.43
N MET A 33 11.46 1.02 1.46
CA MET A 33 11.97 2.34 1.85
C MET A 33 13.47 2.43 1.63
N GLU A 34 13.89 2.66 0.40
CA GLU A 34 15.32 2.72 -0.02
C GLU A 34 16.20 3.68 0.81
N LYS A 35 15.61 4.71 1.40
CA LYS A 35 16.33 5.70 2.21
C LYS A 35 16.58 5.25 3.65
N VAL A 36 15.98 4.15 4.10
CA VAL A 36 16.13 3.62 5.45
C VAL A 36 17.10 2.45 5.42
N PRO A 37 18.28 2.54 6.08
CA PRO A 37 19.20 1.41 6.13
C PRO A 37 18.57 0.21 6.86
N GLU A 38 18.73 -0.98 6.31
CA GLU A 38 18.15 -2.23 6.84
C GLU A 38 18.51 -2.48 8.31
N ALA A 39 19.77 -2.16 8.71
CA ALA A 39 20.23 -2.28 10.09
C ALA A 39 19.46 -1.37 11.05
N VAL A 40 19.07 -0.16 10.58
CA VAL A 40 18.27 0.79 11.37
C VAL A 40 16.85 0.25 11.56
N SER A 41 16.21 -0.23 10.50
CA SER A 41 14.88 -0.84 10.59
C SER A 41 14.85 -2.02 11.57
N CYS A 42 15.87 -2.88 11.54
CA CYS A 42 15.98 -3.98 12.50
C CYS A 42 16.15 -3.50 13.94
N HIS A 43 16.99 -2.49 14.16
CA HIS A 43 17.25 -1.93 15.48
C HIS A 43 15.99 -1.29 16.07
N GLU A 44 15.35 -0.40 15.30
CA GLU A 44 14.15 0.30 15.73
C GLU A 44 12.99 -0.66 16.02
N ALA A 45 12.79 -1.71 15.22
CA ALA A 45 11.80 -2.73 15.50
C ALA A 45 12.00 -3.42 16.85
N VAL A 46 13.26 -3.75 17.20
CA VAL A 46 13.61 -4.37 18.48
C VAL A 46 13.40 -3.37 19.63
N GLU A 47 13.82 -2.11 19.49
CA GLU A 47 13.65 -1.10 20.51
C GLU A 47 12.18 -0.72 20.74
N LEU A 48 11.37 -0.64 19.68
CA LEU A 48 9.91 -0.45 19.80
C LEU A 48 9.25 -1.58 20.58
N LEU A 49 9.61 -2.83 20.26
CA LEU A 49 9.08 -3.98 20.98
C LEU A 49 9.52 -3.98 22.46
N LYS A 50 10.78 -3.65 22.72
CA LYS A 50 11.34 -3.55 24.06
C LYS A 50 10.63 -2.50 24.92
N LYS A 51 10.33 -1.34 24.34
CA LYS A 51 9.52 -0.30 25.01
C LYS A 51 8.10 -0.77 25.34
N LYS A 52 7.52 -1.64 24.51
CA LYS A 52 6.13 -2.08 24.65
C LYS A 52 5.97 -3.32 25.54
N GLU A 53 6.87 -4.32 25.42
CA GLU A 53 6.76 -5.63 26.08
C GLU A 53 8.03 -5.99 26.88
N GLY A 54 8.99 -5.07 27.08
CA GLY A 54 10.29 -5.36 27.68
C GLY A 54 11.14 -6.26 26.78
N GLN A 55 12.01 -7.06 27.37
CA GLN A 55 12.91 -7.96 26.61
C GLN A 55 12.22 -9.15 25.95
N LYS A 56 10.94 -9.35 26.25
CA LYS A 56 10.18 -10.46 25.71
C LYS A 56 10.11 -10.38 24.18
N HIS A 57 10.37 -11.50 23.52
CA HIS A 57 10.33 -11.64 22.06
C HIS A 57 11.36 -10.82 21.23
N THR A 58 12.19 -9.98 21.84
CA THR A 58 13.19 -9.19 21.11
C THR A 58 14.18 -10.05 20.33
N ALA A 59 14.68 -11.13 20.95
CA ALA A 59 15.56 -12.10 20.30
C ALA A 59 14.88 -12.79 19.10
N PHE A 60 13.59 -13.12 19.23
CA PHE A 60 12.81 -13.73 18.14
C PHE A 60 12.66 -12.76 16.97
N VAL A 61 12.25 -11.52 17.22
CA VAL A 61 12.10 -10.48 16.16
C VAL A 61 13.42 -10.25 15.44
N ASN A 62 14.50 -10.03 16.19
CA ASN A 62 15.84 -9.83 15.62
C ASN A 62 16.28 -11.04 14.79
N GLY A 63 16.03 -12.26 15.27
CA GLY A 63 16.36 -13.49 14.55
C GLY A 63 15.62 -13.62 13.23
N VAL A 64 14.32 -13.33 13.21
CA VAL A 64 13.48 -13.36 11.98
C VAL A 64 13.99 -12.33 10.98
N LEU A 65 14.16 -11.07 11.38
CA LEU A 65 14.62 -10.00 10.50
C LEU A 65 16.00 -10.27 9.91
N ARG A 66 16.97 -10.70 10.73
CA ARG A 66 18.30 -11.09 10.24
C ARG A 66 18.28 -12.28 9.29
N THR A 67 17.35 -13.22 9.49
CA THR A 67 17.20 -14.35 8.58
C THR A 67 16.64 -13.88 7.23
N ILE A 68 15.69 -12.97 7.22
CA ILE A 68 15.16 -12.35 6.00
C ILE A 68 16.27 -11.60 5.24
N LEU A 69 17.07 -10.78 5.93
CA LEU A 69 18.16 -10.05 5.29
C LEU A 69 19.20 -10.98 4.63
N ARG A 70 19.55 -12.09 5.27
CA ARG A 70 20.50 -13.06 4.72
C ARG A 70 19.97 -13.87 3.56
N ASN A 71 18.66 -14.06 3.49
CA ASN A 71 18.02 -14.94 2.50
C ASN A 71 17.02 -14.19 1.60
N GLY A 72 17.16 -12.87 1.47
CA GLY A 72 16.23 -12.02 0.71
C GLY A 72 16.03 -12.47 -0.74
N ASP A 73 17.09 -12.99 -1.38
CA ASP A 73 17.05 -13.49 -2.75
C ASP A 73 16.29 -14.82 -2.92
N SER A 74 16.04 -15.56 -1.81
CA SER A 74 15.33 -16.84 -1.82
C SER A 74 13.81 -16.69 -1.53
N ILE A 75 13.29 -15.47 -1.45
CA ILE A 75 11.87 -15.23 -1.19
C ILE A 75 11.05 -15.70 -2.40
N SER A 76 10.19 -16.69 -2.16
CA SER A 76 9.25 -17.21 -3.15
C SER A 76 7.83 -16.82 -2.78
N LEU A 77 7.17 -16.02 -3.62
CA LEU A 77 5.79 -15.62 -3.45
C LEU A 77 4.90 -16.34 -4.46
N LYS A 78 3.74 -16.78 -4.02
CA LYS A 78 2.69 -17.28 -4.90
C LYS A 78 2.15 -16.13 -5.77
N PRO A 79 1.56 -16.42 -6.94
CA PRO A 79 1.11 -15.37 -7.86
C PRO A 79 0.20 -14.32 -7.21
N TRP A 80 -0.75 -14.72 -6.37
CA TRP A 80 -1.64 -13.79 -5.67
C TRP A 80 -0.92 -12.99 -4.57
N GLU A 81 0.08 -13.58 -3.90
CA GLU A 81 0.88 -12.91 -2.89
C GLU A 81 1.78 -11.83 -3.50
N SER A 82 2.35 -12.11 -4.68
CA SER A 82 3.16 -11.13 -5.43
C SER A 82 2.34 -9.95 -5.94
N LEU A 83 1.05 -10.13 -6.14
CA LEU A 83 0.11 -9.10 -6.57
C LEU A 83 -0.66 -8.46 -5.40
N SER A 84 -0.35 -8.86 -4.15
CA SER A 84 -1.06 -8.41 -2.95
C SER A 84 -2.58 -8.61 -3.01
N LEU A 85 -3.04 -9.64 -3.73
CA LEU A 85 -4.44 -10.00 -3.86
C LEU A 85 -4.82 -11.12 -2.88
N PRO A 86 -6.05 -11.11 -2.31
CA PRO A 86 -6.63 -12.30 -1.71
C PRO A 86 -6.70 -13.44 -2.72
N ARG A 87 -6.48 -14.68 -2.25
CA ARG A 87 -6.44 -15.84 -3.14
C ARG A 87 -7.73 -16.05 -3.92
N ASP A 88 -8.85 -15.96 -3.22
CA ASP A 88 -10.20 -16.10 -3.79
C ASP A 88 -10.48 -15.05 -4.88
N LEU A 89 -10.09 -13.79 -4.66
CA LEU A 89 -10.19 -12.74 -5.67
C LEU A 89 -9.28 -13.05 -6.88
N TYR A 90 -8.05 -13.50 -6.63
CA TYR A 90 -7.15 -13.89 -7.71
C TYR A 90 -7.71 -15.04 -8.54
N ASP A 91 -8.21 -16.10 -7.89
CA ASP A 91 -8.79 -17.27 -8.55
C ASP A 91 -10.01 -16.85 -9.38
N HIS A 92 -10.91 -16.02 -8.83
CA HIS A 92 -12.07 -15.48 -9.54
C HIS A 92 -11.69 -14.65 -10.78
N LEU A 93 -10.69 -13.77 -10.66
CA LEU A 93 -10.19 -13.00 -11.80
C LEU A 93 -9.55 -13.92 -12.86
N CYS A 94 -8.89 -15.01 -12.45
CA CYS A 94 -8.32 -15.98 -13.38
C CYS A 94 -9.38 -16.76 -14.15
N GLU A 95 -10.49 -17.10 -13.52
CA GLU A 95 -11.62 -17.76 -14.16
C GLU A 95 -12.26 -16.86 -15.23
N GLN A 96 -12.44 -15.58 -14.92
CA GLN A 96 -13.09 -14.63 -15.84
C GLN A 96 -12.18 -14.14 -16.96
N TYR A 97 -10.93 -13.82 -16.68
CA TYR A 97 -10.04 -13.10 -17.59
C TYR A 97 -8.78 -13.87 -17.99
N GLY A 98 -8.56 -15.03 -17.39
CA GLY A 98 -7.33 -15.82 -17.57
C GLY A 98 -6.12 -15.25 -16.83
N LYS A 99 -5.12 -16.10 -16.54
CA LYS A 99 -3.94 -15.77 -15.72
C LYS A 99 -3.14 -14.56 -16.23
N LYS A 100 -2.99 -14.44 -17.56
CA LYS A 100 -2.20 -13.34 -18.17
C LYS A 100 -2.84 -11.98 -17.93
N THR A 101 -4.16 -11.87 -18.09
CA THR A 101 -4.91 -10.64 -17.86
C THR A 101 -5.00 -10.33 -16.37
N THR A 102 -5.25 -11.33 -15.53
CA THR A 102 -5.25 -11.18 -14.06
C THR A 102 -3.93 -10.62 -13.54
N LYS A 103 -2.79 -11.09 -14.07
CA LYS A 103 -1.49 -10.52 -13.71
C LYS A 103 -1.41 -9.03 -14.07
N LYS A 104 -1.89 -8.63 -15.25
CA LYS A 104 -1.91 -7.21 -15.65
C LYS A 104 -2.81 -6.36 -14.75
N ILE A 105 -4.00 -6.86 -14.41
CA ILE A 105 -4.92 -6.20 -13.48
C ILE A 105 -4.27 -6.03 -12.11
N GLY A 106 -3.69 -7.10 -11.55
CA GLY A 106 -3.02 -7.04 -10.25
C GLY A 106 -1.81 -6.10 -10.24
N MET A 107 -1.02 -6.05 -11.32
CA MET A 107 0.07 -5.08 -11.45
C MET A 107 -0.45 -3.64 -11.49
N ALA A 108 -1.53 -3.38 -12.23
CA ALA A 108 -2.14 -2.05 -12.28
C ALA A 108 -2.67 -1.60 -10.90
N PHE A 109 -3.15 -2.51 -10.07
CA PHE A 109 -3.55 -2.19 -8.69
C PHE A 109 -2.36 -1.83 -7.78
N LEU A 110 -1.17 -2.34 -8.07
CA LEU A 110 0.05 -2.00 -7.32
C LEU A 110 0.68 -0.69 -7.80
N GLU A 111 0.38 -0.26 -9.02
CA GLU A 111 0.81 1.03 -9.53
C GLU A 111 0.09 2.13 -8.74
N ASN A 112 0.87 2.89 -7.96
CA ASN A 112 0.34 4.02 -7.20
C ASN A 112 0.05 5.17 -8.16
N THR A 113 -1.15 5.18 -8.75
CA THR A 113 -1.63 6.34 -9.51
C THR A 113 -2.01 7.42 -8.49
N LYS A 114 -1.27 8.54 -8.50
CA LYS A 114 -1.61 9.73 -7.69
C LYS A 114 -2.86 10.46 -8.25
N ASP A 115 -3.63 9.77 -9.05
CA ASP A 115 -4.84 10.29 -9.67
C ASP A 115 -6.03 10.06 -8.75
N ILE A 116 -6.81 11.12 -8.50
CA ILE A 116 -8.03 11.08 -7.70
C ILE A 116 -9.20 11.36 -8.64
N THR A 117 -10.25 10.55 -8.59
CA THR A 117 -11.48 10.81 -9.31
C THR A 117 -12.44 11.60 -8.43
N LEU A 118 -12.90 12.75 -8.91
CA LEU A 118 -13.85 13.61 -8.23
C LEU A 118 -15.18 13.58 -8.96
N HIS A 119 -16.26 13.38 -8.21
CA HIS A 119 -17.62 13.61 -8.68
C HIS A 119 -18.02 15.05 -8.37
N ILE A 120 -18.62 15.70 -9.34
CA ILE A 120 -18.99 17.13 -9.25
C ILE A 120 -20.45 17.23 -8.83
N ASP A 121 -20.74 17.97 -7.77
CA ASP A 121 -22.11 18.36 -7.44
C ASP A 121 -22.61 19.36 -8.50
N THR A 122 -23.37 18.85 -9.47
CA THR A 122 -23.89 19.65 -10.59
C THR A 122 -24.97 20.64 -10.18
N SER A 123 -25.48 20.56 -8.95
CA SER A 123 -26.40 21.57 -8.40
C SER A 123 -25.67 22.86 -8.02
N LYS A 124 -24.38 22.76 -7.68
CA LYS A 124 -23.54 23.89 -7.23
C LYS A 124 -22.55 24.33 -8.32
N TRP A 125 -22.04 23.39 -9.12
CA TRP A 125 -20.96 23.64 -10.06
C TRP A 125 -21.30 23.15 -11.47
N THR A 126 -20.99 23.95 -12.47
CA THR A 126 -20.84 23.39 -13.81
C THR A 126 -19.45 22.77 -13.94
N LYS A 127 -19.32 21.68 -14.70
CA LYS A 127 -18.02 21.02 -14.93
C LYS A 127 -16.95 22.00 -15.43
N LYS A 128 -17.33 22.93 -16.28
CA LYS A 128 -16.42 23.94 -16.84
C LYS A 128 -15.86 24.84 -15.73
N MET A 129 -16.73 25.42 -14.91
CA MET A 129 -16.34 26.28 -13.78
C MET A 129 -15.45 25.52 -12.79
N PHE A 130 -15.83 24.29 -12.42
CA PHE A 130 -15.06 23.46 -11.50
C PHE A 130 -13.66 23.17 -12.03
N CYS A 131 -13.54 22.79 -13.32
CA CYS A 131 -12.24 22.58 -13.96
C CYS A 131 -11.37 23.85 -14.01
N GLU A 132 -11.98 25.02 -14.19
CA GLU A 132 -11.25 26.30 -14.18
C GLU A 132 -10.71 26.62 -12.78
N GLU A 133 -11.49 26.43 -11.74
CA GLU A 133 -11.05 26.64 -10.34
C GLU A 133 -9.95 25.65 -9.95
N LEU A 134 -10.07 24.35 -10.32
CA LEU A 134 -9.00 23.38 -10.10
C LEU A 134 -7.68 23.80 -10.76
N ARG A 135 -7.73 24.31 -12.01
CA ARG A 135 -6.52 24.77 -12.70
C ARG A 135 -5.92 26.03 -12.05
N LYS A 136 -6.77 26.96 -11.57
CA LYS A 136 -6.30 28.12 -10.80
C LYS A 136 -5.61 27.70 -9.50
N ALA A 137 -6.09 26.63 -8.87
CA ALA A 137 -5.45 26.04 -7.69
C ALA A 137 -4.19 25.22 -8.02
N GLY A 138 -3.75 25.18 -9.30
CA GLY A 138 -2.55 24.45 -9.73
C GLY A 138 -2.74 22.94 -9.87
N VAL A 139 -3.98 22.46 -9.87
CA VAL A 139 -4.31 21.04 -9.98
C VAL A 139 -4.41 20.61 -11.45
N ALA A 140 -3.70 19.56 -11.83
CA ALA A 140 -3.81 18.99 -13.17
C ALA A 140 -5.12 18.21 -13.32
N VAL A 141 -5.93 18.57 -14.35
CA VAL A 141 -7.23 17.97 -14.61
C VAL A 141 -7.20 17.14 -15.87
N LYS A 142 -7.62 15.86 -15.76
CA LYS A 142 -7.79 14.92 -16.87
C LYS A 142 -9.28 14.63 -17.08
N LYS A 143 -9.64 14.28 -18.32
CA LYS A 143 -11.03 13.88 -18.65
C LYS A 143 -11.31 12.50 -18.05
N ALA A 144 -12.44 12.37 -17.34
CA ALA A 144 -13.00 11.07 -16.99
C ALA A 144 -13.78 10.51 -18.18
N TYR A 145 -13.71 9.19 -18.38
CA TYR A 145 -14.28 8.54 -19.57
C TYR A 145 -15.68 7.96 -19.36
N TYR A 146 -16.05 7.69 -18.09
CA TYR A 146 -17.23 6.91 -17.78
C TYR A 146 -18.44 7.73 -17.33
N MET A 147 -18.22 8.96 -16.84
CA MET A 147 -19.28 9.83 -16.31
C MET A 147 -19.01 11.29 -16.70
N ASP A 148 -20.07 11.99 -17.14
CA ASP A 148 -19.94 13.36 -17.61
C ASP A 148 -19.69 14.37 -16.48
N ASP A 149 -20.16 14.06 -15.28
CA ASP A 149 -20.04 14.88 -14.07
C ASP A 149 -18.81 14.52 -13.20
N THR A 150 -17.84 13.79 -13.77
CA THR A 150 -16.61 13.41 -13.10
C THR A 150 -15.38 14.00 -13.78
N VAL A 151 -14.35 14.27 -12.96
CA VAL A 151 -13.01 14.65 -13.41
C VAL A 151 -11.96 13.82 -12.69
N ILE A 152 -10.82 13.61 -13.33
CA ILE A 152 -9.65 13.00 -12.73
C ILE A 152 -8.65 14.10 -12.46
N VAL A 153 -8.13 14.18 -11.24
CA VAL A 153 -7.14 15.16 -10.82
C VAL A 153 -5.84 14.47 -10.42
N SER A 154 -4.72 15.10 -10.72
CA SER A 154 -3.38 14.60 -10.43
C SER A 154 -2.57 15.65 -9.67
N GLY A 155 -1.62 15.18 -8.83
CA GLY A 155 -0.70 16.06 -8.12
C GLY A 155 -1.32 16.80 -6.92
N VAL A 156 -2.44 16.33 -6.41
CA VAL A 156 -3.07 16.86 -5.19
C VAL A 156 -2.33 16.30 -3.98
N GLU A 157 -1.60 17.17 -3.27
CA GLU A 157 -0.91 16.81 -2.03
C GLU A 157 -1.84 16.91 -0.81
N ASP A 158 -2.78 17.84 -0.84
CA ASP A 158 -3.75 18.07 0.23
C ASP A 158 -5.15 18.20 -0.38
N ILE A 159 -6.01 17.25 -0.06
CA ILE A 159 -7.39 17.20 -0.57
C ILE A 159 -8.22 18.40 -0.15
N LYS A 160 -7.89 19.06 0.96
CA LYS A 160 -8.56 20.28 1.44
C LYS A 160 -8.36 21.48 0.52
N LYS A 161 -7.33 21.44 -0.35
CA LYS A 161 -7.08 22.48 -1.36
C LYS A 161 -7.95 22.35 -2.61
N ILE A 162 -8.73 21.28 -2.69
CA ILE A 162 -9.69 21.10 -3.79
C ILE A 162 -10.86 22.07 -3.58
N PRO A 163 -11.19 22.93 -4.57
CA PRO A 163 -12.34 23.82 -4.49
C PRO A 163 -13.63 23.05 -4.17
N GLY A 164 -14.42 23.54 -3.22
CA GLY A 164 -15.67 22.91 -2.79
C GLY A 164 -15.51 21.72 -1.82
N TYR A 165 -14.28 21.35 -1.39
CA TYR A 165 -14.09 20.24 -0.46
C TYR A 165 -14.76 20.48 0.91
N GLU A 166 -14.66 21.70 1.46
CA GLU A 166 -15.27 22.05 2.76
C GLU A 166 -16.79 22.27 2.70
N GLU A 167 -17.31 22.45 1.50
CA GLU A 167 -18.73 22.71 1.26
C GLU A 167 -19.54 21.42 0.97
N GLY A 168 -18.87 20.28 0.88
CA GLY A 168 -19.46 18.94 0.63
C GLY A 168 -19.60 18.61 -0.84
#